data_679e2b9961cd5e37052cd17fad064a21
#
_entry.id   679e2b9961cd5e37052cd17fad064a21
#
_cell.length_a   1.000
_cell.length_b   1.000
_cell.length_c   1.000
_cell.angle_alpha   90.00
_cell.angle_beta   90.00
_cell.angle_gamma   90.00
#
_symmetry.space_group_name_H-M   'P 1'
#
loop_
_entity.id
_entity.type
_entity.pdbx_description
1 polymer ?
#
loop_
_entity_poly.entity_id
_entity_poly.type
_entity_poly.pdbx_seq_one_letter_code
_entity_poly.pdbx_strand_id
1 'polypeptide(L)'
;MHEENLSFQISLTGTFWDRRPQFSVWLDDHVITQTEIASEAEQIVSFERRITEGDHELKIRLENKTNADTVIENGEVVKDMLLNIDDITI
;
A
#
# COMPACT_ATOMS: atom_id res chain seq x y z
N MET A 1 -12.31 -22.39 -18.56
CA MET A 1 -11.90 -21.27 -17.69
C MET A 1 -10.69 -20.58 -18.31
N HIS A 2 -10.76 -19.28 -18.46
CA HIS A 2 -9.68 -18.49 -19.03
C HIS A 2 -8.74 -18.00 -17.95
N GLU A 3 -7.44 -18.10 -18.15
CA GLU A 3 -6.42 -17.59 -17.25
C GLU A 3 -5.43 -16.73 -18.02
N GLU A 4 -4.98 -15.64 -17.39
CA GLU A 4 -3.96 -14.75 -17.94
C GLU A 4 -2.90 -14.46 -16.89
N ASN A 5 -1.66 -14.28 -17.34
CA ASN A 5 -0.62 -13.70 -16.51
C ASN A 5 -0.71 -12.18 -16.62
N LEU A 6 -0.96 -11.52 -15.49
CA LEU A 6 -1.02 -10.06 -15.42
C LEU A 6 0.15 -9.52 -14.62
N SER A 7 0.71 -8.42 -15.12
CA SER A 7 1.75 -7.67 -14.41
C SER A 7 1.11 -6.49 -13.72
N PHE A 8 1.37 -6.35 -12.42
CA PHE A 8 0.84 -5.26 -11.61
C PHE A 8 1.97 -4.35 -11.20
N GLN A 9 1.74 -3.05 -11.26
CA GLN A 9 2.68 -2.05 -10.80
C GLN A 9 1.93 -1.02 -9.96
N ILE A 10 2.34 -0.86 -8.71
CA ILE A 10 1.70 0.05 -7.77
C ILE A 10 2.72 1.10 -7.35
N SER A 11 2.39 2.36 -7.58
CA SER A 11 3.21 3.49 -7.18
C SER A 11 2.67 4.06 -5.87
N LEU A 12 3.53 4.15 -4.86
CA LEU A 12 3.17 4.52 -3.50
C LEU A 12 4.10 5.60 -2.98
N THR A 13 3.57 6.48 -2.15
CA THR A 13 4.36 7.37 -1.32
C THR A 13 3.89 7.26 0.12
N GLY A 14 4.75 7.59 1.05
CA GLY A 14 4.42 7.58 2.47
C GLY A 14 4.76 8.90 3.13
N THR A 15 3.95 9.30 4.10
CA THR A 15 4.21 10.42 4.99
C THR A 15 4.40 9.87 6.39
N PHE A 16 5.51 10.20 7.05
CA PHE A 16 5.79 9.71 8.39
C PHE A 16 6.72 10.65 9.13
N TRP A 17 6.79 10.52 10.46
CA TRP A 17 7.66 11.37 11.28
C TRP A 17 8.44 10.58 12.34
N ASP A 18 7.90 9.49 12.86
CA ASP A 18 8.52 8.67 13.91
C ASP A 18 8.89 7.29 13.39
N ARG A 19 7.94 6.62 12.75
CA ARG A 19 8.11 5.27 12.19
C ARG A 19 7.72 5.26 10.73
N ARG A 20 8.34 4.37 9.98
CA ARG A 20 8.00 4.16 8.58
C ARG A 20 6.70 3.38 8.47
N PRO A 21 5.79 3.75 7.55
CA PRO A 21 4.60 2.96 7.29
C PRO A 21 4.95 1.55 6.82
N GLN A 22 4.35 0.56 7.45
CA GLN A 22 4.42 -0.82 6.99
C GLN A 22 3.10 -1.16 6.30
N PHE A 23 3.18 -1.79 5.16
CA PHE A 23 2.00 -2.12 4.39
C PHE A 23 2.05 -3.52 3.81
N SER A 24 0.88 -4.05 3.49
CA SER A 24 0.72 -5.32 2.80
C SER A 24 -0.12 -5.14 1.55
N VAL A 25 0.17 -5.94 0.55
CA VAL A 25 -0.59 -6.00 -0.70
C VAL A 25 -1.22 -7.38 -0.81
N TRP A 26 -2.50 -7.41 -1.08
CA TRP A 26 -3.30 -8.62 -1.14
C TRP A 26 -4.05 -8.71 -2.46
N LEU A 27 -4.13 -9.91 -3.01
CA LEU A 27 -4.97 -10.21 -4.16
C LEU A 27 -5.87 -11.39 -3.79
N ASP A 28 -7.19 -11.18 -3.81
CA ASP A 28 -8.21 -12.18 -3.48
C ASP A 28 -7.92 -12.88 -2.14
N ASP A 29 -7.62 -12.10 -1.09
CA ASP A 29 -7.30 -12.57 0.26
C ASP A 29 -5.98 -13.33 0.38
N HIS A 30 -5.15 -13.33 -0.66
CA HIS A 30 -3.80 -13.89 -0.61
C HIS A 30 -2.78 -12.76 -0.51
N VAL A 31 -1.91 -12.83 0.50
CA VAL A 31 -0.86 -11.83 0.66
C VAL A 31 0.17 -11.96 -0.46
N ILE A 32 0.44 -10.87 -1.15
CA ILE A 32 1.44 -10.80 -2.20
C ILE A 32 2.78 -10.39 -1.60
N THR A 33 2.78 -9.33 -0.79
CA THR A 33 3.97 -8.82 -0.14
C THR A 33 3.62 -8.04 1.12
N GLN A 34 4.58 -8.00 2.05
CA GLN A 34 4.55 -7.14 3.21
C GLN A 34 5.90 -6.43 3.27
N THR A 35 5.89 -5.13 3.35
CA THR A 35 7.11 -4.34 3.37
C THR A 35 6.85 -2.99 4.02
N GLU A 36 7.88 -2.16 4.10
CA GLU A 36 7.73 -0.81 4.62
C GLU A 36 8.13 0.23 3.58
N ILE A 37 7.59 1.43 3.71
CA ILE A 37 8.01 2.56 2.90
C ILE A 37 9.43 2.95 3.33
N ALA A 38 10.37 2.89 2.39
CA ALA A 38 11.78 3.13 2.68
C ALA A 38 12.10 4.61 2.88
N SER A 39 11.33 5.51 2.24
CA SER A 39 11.52 6.95 2.33
C SER A 39 10.22 7.65 1.90
N GLU A 40 10.20 8.99 1.99
CA GLU A 40 9.05 9.77 1.50
C GLU A 40 9.02 9.89 -0.03
N ALA A 41 10.04 9.40 -0.72
CA ALA A 41 10.05 9.33 -2.18
C ALA A 41 9.13 8.21 -2.70
N GLU A 42 8.77 8.31 -3.97
CA GLU A 42 7.94 7.29 -4.63
C GLU A 42 8.59 5.92 -4.56
N GLN A 43 7.80 4.93 -4.24
CA GLN A 43 8.20 3.53 -4.22
C GLN A 43 7.26 2.73 -5.11
N ILE A 44 7.84 1.82 -5.88
CA ILE A 44 7.07 0.99 -6.81
C ILE A 44 7.10 -0.46 -6.36
N VAL A 45 5.92 -1.06 -6.24
CA VAL A 45 5.74 -2.49 -5.99
C VAL A 45 5.27 -3.13 -7.27
N SER A 46 6.04 -4.11 -7.77
CA SER A 46 5.72 -4.82 -9.00
C SER A 46 5.58 -6.31 -8.72
N PHE A 47 4.58 -6.93 -9.30
CA PHE A 47 4.41 -8.39 -9.23
C PHE A 47 3.62 -8.91 -10.40
N GLU A 48 3.74 -10.21 -10.65
CA GLU A 48 2.98 -10.91 -11.67
C GLU A 48 2.16 -12.03 -11.02
N ARG A 49 0.93 -12.20 -11.49
CA ARG A 49 0.07 -13.29 -11.03
C ARG A 49 -0.76 -13.82 -12.17
N ARG A 50 -0.98 -15.14 -12.16
CA ARG A 50 -1.95 -15.77 -13.03
C ARG A 50 -3.33 -15.58 -12.43
N ILE A 51 -4.23 -14.99 -13.21
CA ILE A 51 -5.57 -14.62 -12.79
C ILE A 51 -6.60 -15.30 -13.66
N THR A 52 -7.61 -15.90 -13.05
CA THR A 52 -8.74 -16.48 -13.75
C THR A 52 -9.72 -15.40 -14.16
N GLU A 53 -10.55 -15.72 -15.15
CA GLU A 53 -11.63 -14.84 -15.57
C GLU A 53 -12.59 -14.57 -14.41
N GLY A 54 -13.11 -13.33 -14.32
CA GLY A 54 -14.05 -12.90 -13.30
C GLY A 54 -13.58 -11.73 -12.47
N ASP A 55 -14.29 -11.44 -11.42
CA ASP A 55 -14.00 -10.31 -10.54
C ASP A 55 -12.92 -10.67 -9.51
N HIS A 56 -12.00 -9.75 -9.30
CA HIS A 56 -10.91 -9.92 -8.34
C HIS A 56 -10.76 -8.68 -7.48
N GLU A 57 -10.24 -8.85 -6.26
CA GLU A 57 -10.02 -7.76 -5.33
C GLU A 57 -8.52 -7.56 -5.09
N LEU A 58 -8.06 -6.34 -5.31
CA LEU A 58 -6.72 -5.90 -4.93
C LEU A 58 -6.85 -5.03 -3.68
N LYS A 59 -6.17 -5.41 -2.61
CA LYS A 59 -6.22 -4.70 -1.34
C LYS A 59 -4.83 -4.28 -0.91
N ILE A 60 -4.71 -3.04 -0.47
CA ILE A 60 -3.48 -2.49 0.10
C ILE A 60 -3.82 -2.01 1.50
N ARG A 61 -3.05 -2.47 2.48
CA ARG A 61 -3.37 -2.23 3.88
C ARG A 61 -2.18 -1.60 4.61
N LEU A 62 -2.43 -0.52 5.35
CA LEU A 62 -1.47 0.07 6.27
C LEU A 62 -1.53 -0.70 7.59
N GLU A 63 -0.42 -1.34 7.97
CA GLU A 63 -0.41 -2.34 9.03
C GLU A 63 -0.06 -1.78 10.42
N ASN A 64 0.74 -0.71 10.50
CA ASN A 64 1.30 -0.30 11.77
C ASN A 64 0.90 1.10 12.25
N LYS A 65 -0.14 1.70 11.68
CA LYS A 65 -0.61 3.01 12.12
C LYS A 65 -1.37 2.88 13.45
N THR A 66 -1.02 3.74 14.41
CA THR A 66 -1.69 3.85 15.70
C THR A 66 -2.06 5.32 15.95
N ASN A 67 -2.81 5.59 17.02
CA ASN A 67 -3.16 6.96 17.40
C ASN A 67 -1.92 7.80 17.73
N ALA A 68 -0.82 7.17 18.15
CA ALA A 68 0.42 7.87 18.43
C ALA A 68 1.12 8.41 17.17
N ASP A 69 0.76 7.93 15.99
CA ASP A 69 1.32 8.37 14.71
C ASP A 69 0.69 9.67 14.20
N THR A 70 -0.40 10.11 14.85
CA THR A 70 -1.08 11.36 14.52
C THR A 70 -0.91 12.34 15.67
N VAL A 71 -0.32 13.49 15.40
CA VAL A 71 -0.13 14.54 16.40
C VAL A 71 -1.05 15.72 16.09
N ILE A 72 -1.88 16.09 17.05
CA ILE A 72 -2.85 17.18 16.91
C ILE A 72 -2.46 18.30 17.88
N GLU A 73 -2.34 19.51 17.36
CA GLU A 73 -2.09 20.72 18.15
C GLU A 73 -3.09 21.80 17.75
N ASN A 74 -3.73 22.42 18.74
CA ASN A 74 -4.73 23.48 18.54
C ASN A 74 -5.87 23.07 17.58
N GLY A 75 -6.25 21.78 17.60
CA GLY A 75 -7.29 21.24 16.74
C GLY A 75 -6.85 20.91 15.31
N GLU A 76 -5.55 21.04 15.00
CA GLU A 76 -5.00 20.75 13.69
C GLU A 76 -4.04 19.55 13.74
N VAL A 77 -4.06 18.71 12.71
CA VAL A 77 -3.11 17.61 12.56
C VAL A 77 -1.80 18.19 12.08
N VAL A 78 -0.75 18.10 12.91
CA VAL A 78 0.59 18.63 12.59
C VAL A 78 1.57 17.54 12.17
N LYS A 79 1.34 16.29 12.58
CA LYS A 79 2.15 15.12 12.19
C LYS A 79 1.22 13.93 12.01
N ASP A 80 1.52 13.09 11.02
CA ASP A 80 0.74 11.90 10.75
C ASP A 80 1.58 10.85 10.03
N MET A 81 1.06 9.63 10.00
CA MET A 81 1.56 8.55 9.17
C MET A 81 0.50 8.24 8.12
N LEU A 82 0.86 8.40 6.85
CA LEU A 82 -0.04 8.16 5.74
C LEU A 82 0.61 7.26 4.69
N LEU A 83 -0.19 6.45 4.06
CA LEU A 83 0.19 5.69 2.88
C LEU A 83 -0.65 6.21 1.72
N ASN A 84 0.01 6.73 0.70
CA ASN A 84 -0.65 7.29 -0.48
C ASN A 84 -0.43 6.36 -1.67
N ILE A 85 -1.51 6.01 -2.34
CA ILE A 85 -1.45 5.23 -3.57
C ILE A 85 -1.59 6.22 -4.71
N ASP A 86 -0.48 6.41 -5.46
CA ASP A 86 -0.44 7.42 -6.51
C ASP A 86 -0.95 6.88 -7.84
N ASP A 87 -0.66 5.61 -8.13
CA ASP A 87 -1.08 4.98 -9.39
C ASP A 87 -1.07 3.46 -9.27
N ILE A 88 -1.94 2.81 -10.03
CA ILE A 88 -1.96 1.35 -10.19
C ILE A 88 -2.08 1.07 -11.69
N THR A 89 -1.12 0.30 -12.20
CA THR A 89 -1.09 -0.12 -13.60
C THR A 89 -1.15 -1.64 -13.69
N ILE A 90 -1.98 -2.13 -14.55
CA ILE A 90 -2.15 -3.57 -14.80
C ILE A 90 -1.86 -3.89 -16.26
#